data_8dce86b1992e27d9750535c6224d5f1f
#
_entry.id   8dce86b1992e27d9750535c6224d5f1f
#
_cell.length_a   1.000
_cell.length_b   1.000
_cell.length_c   1.000
_cell.angle_alpha   90.00
_cell.angle_beta   90.00
_cell.angle_gamma   90.00
#
_symmetry.space_group_name_H-M   'P 1'
#
loop_
_entity.id
_entity.type
_entity.pdbx_description
1 polymer ?
#
loop_
_entity_poly.entity_id
_entity_poly.type
_entity_poly.pdbx_seq_one_letter_code
_entity_poly.pdbx_strand_id
1 'polypeptide(L)'
;CLIEGDVRTMSETVNPNEVMPAIKGLNTEIQINSEGRTTFDIYFNVIRPNPKENSHIYCDLEIQNDYYPGYDYVTRGVYNCARILSSQYNTEFAGSHYEKLKKAYSIWVCTDPPDKHKNSISVVSLQKNDKVSSVDRDKEKYDLINVISICLGGPEYANYDNKIIRLLDVLLRSKMTPEEKKKILEEEYEIPMSENIETE
;
A
#
# COMPACT_ATOMS: atom_id res chain seq x y z
N CYS A 1 -3.14 10.79 13.75
CA CYS A 1 -3.18 11.97 12.88
C CYS A 1 -4.08 11.65 11.71
N LEU A 2 -5.22 12.32 11.61
CA LEU A 2 -6.20 12.12 10.53
C LEU A 2 -5.74 12.99 9.36
N ILE A 3 -5.30 12.38 8.28
CA ILE A 3 -5.20 13.09 7.01
C ILE A 3 -6.61 13.10 6.41
N GLU A 4 -7.43 14.09 6.82
CA GLU A 4 -8.63 14.47 6.09
C GLU A 4 -8.19 15.37 4.93
N GLY A 5 -8.18 14.84 3.73
CA GLY A 5 -7.97 15.63 2.54
C GLY A 5 -7.50 14.81 1.35
N ASP A 6 -7.80 15.27 0.17
CA ASP A 6 -7.24 14.75 -1.07
C ASP A 6 -5.71 14.74 -0.96
N VAL A 7 -5.10 13.57 -0.88
CA VAL A 7 -3.67 13.42 -1.08
C VAL A 7 -3.41 13.69 -2.56
N ARG A 8 -3.31 14.97 -2.90
CA ARG A 8 -2.81 15.39 -4.19
C ARG A 8 -1.31 15.32 -4.11
N THR A 9 -0.73 14.23 -4.57
CA THR A 9 0.67 14.29 -4.98
C THR A 9 0.72 15.23 -6.18
N MET A 10 1.14 16.45 -5.94
CA MET A 10 1.36 17.44 -6.99
C MET A 10 2.57 17.02 -7.80
N SER A 11 2.36 16.39 -8.93
CA SER A 11 3.33 16.37 -10.03
C SER A 11 2.94 17.43 -11.07
N GLU A 12 2.97 18.69 -10.67
CA GLU A 12 2.64 19.79 -11.61
C GLU A 12 3.84 20.33 -12.40
N THR A 13 4.99 19.71 -12.38
CA THR A 13 6.17 20.22 -13.08
C THR A 13 7.00 19.20 -13.83
N VAL A 14 6.43 18.10 -14.28
CA VAL A 14 7.21 17.15 -15.10
C VAL A 14 6.48 16.93 -16.43
N ASN A 15 7.21 17.31 -17.48
CA ASN A 15 7.03 16.97 -18.91
C ASN A 15 5.63 16.46 -19.30
N PRO A 16 4.82 17.22 -20.07
CA PRO A 16 3.45 16.84 -20.43
C PRO A 16 3.31 15.51 -21.20
N ASN A 17 4.41 14.85 -21.50
CA ASN A 17 4.45 13.53 -22.16
C ASN A 17 4.74 12.35 -21.23
N GLU A 18 5.00 12.56 -19.94
CA GLU A 18 5.13 11.48 -18.96
C GLU A 18 3.86 11.40 -18.12
N VAL A 19 3.07 10.36 -18.38
CA VAL A 19 1.88 10.06 -17.57
C VAL A 19 2.35 9.43 -16.26
N MET A 20 2.43 10.23 -15.21
CA MET A 20 2.78 9.75 -13.87
C MET A 20 1.58 9.06 -13.20
N PRO A 21 1.81 8.02 -12.37
CA PRO A 21 0.73 7.44 -11.58
C PRO A 21 0.16 8.49 -10.62
N ALA A 22 -1.15 8.65 -10.61
CA ALA A 22 -1.83 9.51 -9.65
C ALA A 22 -2.26 8.68 -8.43
N ILE A 23 -2.06 9.22 -7.23
CA ILE A 23 -2.55 8.66 -5.97
C ILE A 23 -3.74 9.52 -5.53
N LYS A 24 -4.86 8.85 -5.23
CA LYS A 24 -6.06 9.50 -4.71
C LYS A 24 -6.44 8.88 -3.37
N GLY A 25 -6.48 9.69 -2.31
CA GLY A 25 -6.99 9.29 -1.00
C GLY A 25 -8.47 8.91 -1.07
N LEU A 26 -8.87 7.93 -0.28
CA LEU A 26 -10.22 7.42 -0.17
C LEU A 26 -10.70 7.51 1.27
N ASN A 27 -12.02 7.37 1.49
CA ASN A 27 -12.57 7.26 2.84
C ASN A 27 -12.01 6.01 3.53
N THR A 28 -11.37 6.19 4.67
CA THR A 28 -10.76 5.11 5.46
C THR A 28 -11.76 4.12 6.06
N GLU A 29 -13.05 4.32 5.84
CA GLU A 29 -14.11 3.43 6.30
C GLU A 29 -14.86 2.79 5.14
N ILE A 30 -14.93 1.47 5.15
CA ILE A 30 -15.82 0.70 4.27
C ILE A 30 -16.95 0.12 5.12
N GLN A 31 -18.18 0.54 4.83
CA GLN A 31 -19.39 -0.04 5.42
C GLN A 31 -20.19 -0.74 4.33
N ILE A 32 -20.44 -2.03 4.53
CA ILE A 32 -21.31 -2.83 3.65
C ILE A 32 -22.48 -3.31 4.49
N ASN A 33 -23.68 -3.14 3.96
CA ASN A 33 -24.88 -3.61 4.63
C ASN A 33 -24.77 -5.11 4.90
N SER A 34 -25.07 -5.53 6.13
CA SER A 34 -24.93 -6.90 6.65
C SER A 34 -23.52 -7.44 6.89
N GLU A 35 -22.45 -6.75 6.46
CA GLU A 35 -21.06 -7.19 6.65
C GLU A 35 -20.29 -6.39 7.70
N GLY A 36 -20.92 -5.35 8.24
CA GLY A 36 -20.29 -4.46 9.23
C GLY A 36 -19.32 -3.43 8.63
N ARG A 37 -18.61 -2.75 9.51
CA ARG A 37 -17.68 -1.68 9.19
C ARG A 37 -16.24 -2.18 9.26
N THR A 38 -15.43 -1.79 8.31
CA THR A 38 -13.97 -1.99 8.30
C THR A 38 -13.30 -0.63 8.21
N THR A 39 -12.29 -0.39 9.05
CA THR A 39 -11.51 0.84 9.07
C THR A 39 -10.06 0.53 8.70
N PHE A 40 -9.43 1.46 8.00
CA PHE A 40 -8.04 1.43 7.57
C PHE A 40 -7.29 2.63 8.14
N ASP A 41 -6.00 2.52 8.38
CA ASP A 41 -5.19 3.68 8.76
C ASP A 41 -5.09 4.66 7.59
N ILE A 42 -4.70 4.18 6.41
CA ILE A 42 -4.67 4.96 5.18
C ILE A 42 -5.27 4.12 4.05
N TYR A 43 -6.24 4.67 3.31
CA TYR A 43 -6.86 4.01 2.18
C TYR A 43 -6.81 4.90 0.92
N PHE A 44 -6.30 4.36 -0.18
CA PHE A 44 -6.11 5.12 -1.41
C PHE A 44 -6.17 4.22 -2.65
N ASN A 45 -6.37 4.83 -3.80
CA ASN A 45 -6.15 4.17 -5.08
C ASN A 45 -4.95 4.76 -5.82
N VAL A 46 -4.28 3.91 -6.60
CA VAL A 46 -3.19 4.29 -7.50
C VAL A 46 -3.68 4.09 -8.91
N ILE A 47 -3.75 5.16 -9.67
CA ILE A 47 -4.13 5.16 -11.08
C ILE A 47 -2.87 4.91 -11.90
N ARG A 48 -2.84 3.79 -12.62
CA ARG A 48 -1.73 3.50 -13.53
C ARG A 48 -1.88 4.31 -14.82
N PRO A 49 -0.80 4.91 -15.31
CA PRO A 49 -0.80 5.55 -16.61
C PRO A 49 -0.84 4.48 -17.71
N ASN A 50 -2.02 3.98 -18.03
CA ASN A 50 -2.20 3.14 -19.21
C ASN A 50 -3.17 3.85 -20.16
N PRO A 51 -2.74 4.25 -21.37
CA PRO A 51 -3.61 4.97 -22.30
C PRO A 51 -4.79 4.13 -22.81
N LYS A 52 -4.81 2.81 -22.59
CA LYS A 52 -5.87 1.91 -23.07
C LYS A 52 -6.90 1.51 -22.02
N GLU A 53 -6.60 1.67 -20.73
CA GLU A 53 -7.52 1.33 -19.63
C GLU A 53 -7.25 2.26 -18.45
N ASN A 54 -8.29 2.85 -17.84
CA ASN A 54 -8.21 3.44 -16.51
C ASN A 54 -7.99 2.33 -15.48
N SER A 55 -6.78 1.76 -15.50
CA SER A 55 -6.39 0.70 -14.60
C SER A 55 -5.90 1.32 -13.32
N HIS A 56 -6.69 1.19 -12.26
CA HIS A 56 -6.27 1.57 -10.92
C HIS A 56 -6.27 0.36 -9.99
N ILE A 57 -5.57 0.47 -8.89
CA ILE A 57 -5.48 -0.52 -7.83
C ILE A 57 -5.90 0.13 -6.52
N TYR A 58 -6.48 -0.64 -5.62
CA TYR A 58 -6.83 -0.19 -4.28
C TYR A 58 -5.78 -0.64 -3.28
N CYS A 59 -5.38 0.27 -2.40
CA CYS A 59 -4.36 0.01 -1.39
C CYS A 59 -4.86 0.48 -0.02
N ASP A 60 -4.76 -0.38 0.99
CA ASP A 60 -4.71 0.04 2.37
C ASP A 60 -3.26 -0.02 2.87
N LEU A 61 -2.88 0.91 3.73
CA LEU A 61 -1.60 0.96 4.39
C LEU A 61 -1.82 1.04 5.90
N GLU A 62 -1.28 0.07 6.61
CA GLU A 62 -1.38 -0.08 8.06
C GLU A 62 0.01 0.03 8.69
N ILE A 63 0.16 0.84 9.74
CA ILE A 63 1.40 0.95 10.51
C ILE A 63 1.25 0.15 11.79
N GLN A 64 1.96 -0.97 11.87
CA GLN A 64 1.86 -1.92 12.96
C GLN A 64 3.06 -1.79 13.91
N ASN A 65 2.85 -1.18 15.07
CA ASN A 65 3.89 -1.00 16.08
C ASN A 65 4.12 -2.26 16.95
N ASP A 66 3.03 -2.99 17.24
CA ASP A 66 3.12 -4.28 17.94
C ASP A 66 3.01 -5.41 16.92
N TYR A 67 4.08 -6.21 16.80
CA TYR A 67 4.11 -7.33 15.85
C TYR A 67 3.11 -8.45 16.22
N TYR A 68 2.73 -8.55 17.49
CA TYR A 68 1.79 -9.55 18.02
C TYR A 68 0.56 -8.90 18.68
N PRO A 69 -0.29 -8.18 17.93
CA PRO A 69 -1.39 -7.41 18.49
C PRO A 69 -2.57 -8.27 19.01
N GLY A 70 -2.39 -9.58 19.16
CA GLY A 70 -3.43 -10.53 19.55
C GLY A 70 -4.16 -11.18 18.37
N TYR A 71 -3.78 -10.85 17.15
CA TYR A 71 -4.26 -11.47 15.90
C TYR A 71 -3.11 -11.58 14.89
N ASP A 72 -3.27 -12.43 13.88
CA ASP A 72 -2.36 -12.52 12.75
C ASP A 72 -2.65 -11.40 11.76
N TYR A 73 -1.72 -10.46 11.59
CA TYR A 73 -1.92 -9.29 10.74
C TYR A 73 -1.98 -9.66 9.25
N VAL A 74 -1.33 -10.76 8.83
CA VAL A 74 -1.43 -11.23 7.42
C VAL A 74 -2.84 -11.72 7.15
N THR A 75 -3.44 -12.48 8.08
CA THR A 75 -4.84 -12.90 7.98
C THR A 75 -5.78 -11.70 7.97
N ARG A 76 -5.52 -10.68 8.78
CA ARG A 76 -6.27 -9.42 8.74
C ARG A 76 -6.10 -8.71 7.41
N GLY A 77 -4.88 -8.68 6.84
CA GLY A 77 -4.62 -8.12 5.51
C GLY A 77 -5.39 -8.83 4.40
N VAL A 78 -5.50 -10.16 4.45
CA VAL A 78 -6.37 -10.92 3.53
C VAL A 78 -7.82 -10.50 3.68
N TYR A 79 -8.31 -10.37 4.93
CA TYR A 79 -9.66 -9.88 5.20
C TYR A 79 -9.88 -8.45 4.68
N ASN A 80 -8.94 -7.54 4.91
CA ASN A 80 -8.99 -6.17 4.39
C ASN A 80 -9.11 -6.16 2.86
N CYS A 81 -8.28 -6.92 2.16
CA CYS A 81 -8.38 -7.07 0.71
C CYS A 81 -9.75 -7.61 0.26
N ALA A 82 -10.29 -8.61 0.96
CA ALA A 82 -11.62 -9.16 0.65
C ALA A 82 -12.72 -8.10 0.82
N ARG A 83 -12.63 -7.26 1.86
CA ARG A 83 -13.53 -6.13 2.09
C ARG A 83 -13.44 -5.08 0.97
N ILE A 84 -12.21 -4.76 0.54
CA ILE A 84 -11.96 -3.85 -0.59
C ILE A 84 -12.55 -4.42 -1.88
N LEU A 85 -12.39 -5.72 -2.15
CA LEU A 85 -12.99 -6.34 -3.32
C LEU A 85 -14.53 -6.33 -3.26
N SER A 86 -15.10 -6.65 -2.09
CA SER A 86 -16.55 -6.64 -1.90
C SER A 86 -17.16 -5.24 -2.08
N SER A 87 -16.45 -4.19 -1.62
CA SER A 87 -16.93 -2.81 -1.74
C SER A 87 -16.97 -2.27 -3.17
N GLN A 88 -16.35 -2.96 -4.12
CA GLN A 88 -16.33 -2.55 -5.53
C GLN A 88 -17.65 -2.85 -6.26
N TYR A 89 -18.53 -3.62 -5.65
CA TYR A 89 -19.88 -3.84 -6.21
C TYR A 89 -20.68 -2.52 -6.22
N ASN A 90 -21.28 -2.20 -7.36
CA ASN A 90 -21.97 -0.94 -7.67
C ASN A 90 -21.06 0.31 -7.74
N THR A 91 -19.74 0.17 -7.64
CA THR A 91 -18.80 1.23 -7.86
C THR A 91 -17.91 0.95 -9.08
N GLU A 92 -17.20 -0.17 -9.10
CA GLU A 92 -16.37 -0.59 -10.24
C GLU A 92 -17.13 -1.49 -11.20
N PHE A 93 -18.02 -2.32 -10.68
CA PHE A 93 -18.83 -3.24 -11.48
C PHE A 93 -20.25 -3.40 -10.92
N ALA A 94 -21.16 -3.87 -11.77
CA ALA A 94 -22.51 -4.23 -11.38
C ALA A 94 -22.94 -5.52 -12.11
N GLY A 95 -23.93 -6.22 -11.56
CA GLY A 95 -24.39 -7.48 -12.11
C GLY A 95 -23.29 -8.54 -12.13
N SER A 96 -23.05 -9.17 -13.29
CA SER A 96 -22.06 -10.24 -13.46
C SER A 96 -20.74 -9.80 -14.08
N HIS A 97 -20.45 -8.48 -14.11
CA HIS A 97 -19.23 -7.92 -14.71
C HIS A 97 -18.02 -8.01 -13.82
N TYR A 98 -17.73 -9.19 -13.27
CA TYR A 98 -16.60 -9.43 -12.36
C TYR A 98 -15.22 -9.19 -13.00
N GLU A 99 -15.12 -9.17 -14.33
CA GLU A 99 -13.89 -8.83 -15.07
C GLU A 99 -13.42 -7.40 -14.82
N LYS A 100 -14.27 -6.55 -14.27
CA LYS A 100 -13.94 -5.15 -13.92
C LYS A 100 -13.35 -4.99 -12.52
N LEU A 101 -13.35 -6.05 -11.70
CA LEU A 101 -12.74 -6.01 -10.37
C LEU A 101 -11.29 -5.49 -10.46
N LYS A 102 -10.98 -4.58 -9.56
CA LYS A 102 -9.65 -4.00 -9.41
C LYS A 102 -8.90 -4.69 -8.28
N LYS A 103 -7.61 -4.87 -8.48
CA LYS A 103 -6.71 -5.52 -7.52
C LYS A 103 -6.65 -4.75 -6.21
N ALA A 104 -6.65 -5.48 -5.10
CA ALA A 104 -6.53 -4.96 -3.75
C ALA A 104 -5.16 -5.31 -3.16
N TYR A 105 -4.53 -4.35 -2.53
CA TYR A 105 -3.32 -4.49 -1.75
C TYR A 105 -3.60 -4.10 -0.29
N SER A 106 -3.10 -4.89 0.65
CA SER A 106 -3.03 -4.55 2.06
C SER A 106 -1.55 -4.52 2.46
N ILE A 107 -1.04 -3.32 2.78
CA ILE A 107 0.38 -3.06 3.04
C ILE A 107 0.57 -2.83 4.53
N TRP A 108 1.38 -3.66 5.17
CA TRP A 108 1.66 -3.63 6.59
C TRP A 108 3.11 -3.25 6.85
N VAL A 109 3.33 -2.08 7.47
CA VAL A 109 4.65 -1.65 7.89
C VAL A 109 4.82 -1.97 9.37
N CYS A 110 5.58 -3.03 9.65
CA CYS A 110 5.89 -3.47 11.02
C CYS A 110 7.12 -2.73 11.52
N THR A 111 6.92 -1.83 12.49
CA THR A 111 8.00 -0.97 12.98
C THR A 111 8.88 -1.66 14.03
N ASP A 112 8.35 -2.63 14.78
CA ASP A 112 9.10 -3.39 15.79
C ASP A 112 8.93 -4.91 15.63
N PRO A 113 9.40 -5.50 14.51
CA PRO A 113 9.34 -6.93 14.30
C PRO A 113 10.40 -7.66 15.13
N PRO A 114 10.19 -8.98 15.44
CA PRO A 114 11.23 -9.82 16.01
C PRO A 114 12.50 -9.84 15.12
N ASP A 115 13.67 -10.03 15.74
CA ASP A 115 14.96 -9.96 15.03
C ASP A 115 15.03 -10.82 13.76
N LYS A 116 14.44 -12.03 13.81
CA LYS A 116 14.40 -12.95 12.66
C LYS A 116 13.57 -12.45 11.47
N HIS A 117 12.76 -11.40 11.66
CA HIS A 117 11.90 -10.82 10.62
C HIS A 117 12.35 -9.43 10.19
N LYS A 118 13.32 -8.83 10.88
CA LYS A 118 13.86 -7.52 10.53
C LYS A 118 14.41 -7.49 9.11
N ASN A 119 14.33 -6.32 8.48
CA ASN A 119 14.82 -6.08 7.11
C ASN A 119 14.23 -7.03 6.07
N SER A 120 12.94 -7.31 6.15
CA SER A 120 12.29 -8.19 5.19
C SER A 120 11.07 -7.55 4.54
N ILE A 121 10.84 -7.94 3.29
CA ILE A 121 9.59 -7.68 2.57
C ILE A 121 9.07 -9.05 2.12
N SER A 122 7.82 -9.33 2.45
CA SER A 122 7.13 -10.54 1.99
C SER A 122 5.80 -10.21 1.35
N VAL A 123 5.38 -11.04 0.41
CA VAL A 123 4.12 -10.89 -0.31
C VAL A 123 3.35 -12.19 -0.24
N VAL A 124 2.10 -12.10 0.22
CA VAL A 124 1.11 -13.18 0.11
C VAL A 124 0.15 -12.83 -1.01
N SER A 125 -0.01 -13.72 -1.97
CA SER A 125 -0.85 -13.52 -3.15
C SER A 125 -1.55 -14.79 -3.59
N LEU A 126 -2.60 -14.65 -4.41
CA LEU A 126 -3.30 -15.78 -5.00
C LEU A 126 -2.47 -16.38 -6.15
N GLN A 127 -2.37 -17.71 -6.17
CA GLN A 127 -1.67 -18.44 -7.21
C GLN A 127 -2.56 -19.53 -7.83
N LYS A 128 -2.47 -19.67 -9.13
CA LYS A 128 -3.07 -20.79 -9.87
C LYS A 128 -2.15 -22.01 -9.77
N ASN A 129 -2.72 -23.15 -9.44
CA ASN A 129 -2.00 -24.43 -9.39
C ASN A 129 -2.79 -25.49 -10.16
N ASP A 130 -2.30 -25.87 -11.33
CA ASP A 130 -2.90 -26.91 -12.16
C ASP A 130 -2.63 -28.30 -11.58
N LYS A 131 -3.67 -29.05 -11.28
CA LYS A 131 -3.57 -30.42 -10.74
C LYS A 131 -3.63 -31.49 -11.82
N VAL A 132 -4.36 -31.22 -12.88
CA VAL A 132 -4.48 -32.10 -14.06
C VAL A 132 -4.55 -31.21 -15.28
N SER A 133 -3.63 -31.43 -16.23
CA SER A 133 -3.47 -30.64 -17.44
C SER A 133 -3.32 -29.13 -17.19
N SER A 134 -2.60 -28.46 -18.04
CA SER A 134 -2.44 -27.01 -17.94
C SER A 134 -3.62 -26.29 -18.57
N VAL A 135 -4.18 -25.31 -17.86
CA VAL A 135 -5.20 -24.39 -18.39
C VAL A 135 -4.61 -23.00 -18.42
N ASP A 136 -4.44 -22.46 -19.61
CA ASP A 136 -4.00 -21.08 -19.75
C ASP A 136 -5.06 -20.11 -19.21
N ARG A 137 -4.64 -19.20 -18.30
CA ARG A 137 -5.47 -18.18 -17.72
C ARG A 137 -4.63 -16.98 -17.35
N ASP A 138 -5.05 -15.84 -17.82
CA ASP A 138 -4.43 -14.57 -17.53
C ASP A 138 -4.34 -14.34 -16.01
N LYS A 139 -3.12 -14.06 -15.51
CA LYS A 139 -2.85 -13.85 -14.10
C LYS A 139 -3.64 -12.66 -13.53
N GLU A 140 -3.86 -11.63 -14.29
CA GLU A 140 -4.60 -10.43 -13.87
C GLU A 140 -6.06 -10.73 -13.49
N LYS A 141 -6.61 -11.84 -13.97
CA LYS A 141 -8.00 -12.24 -13.69
C LYS A 141 -8.20 -12.98 -12.37
N TYR A 142 -7.14 -13.41 -11.70
CA TYR A 142 -7.27 -14.14 -10.43
C TYR A 142 -6.34 -13.63 -9.33
N ASP A 143 -5.22 -12.98 -9.64
CA ASP A 143 -4.30 -12.41 -8.66
C ASP A 143 -4.81 -11.04 -8.17
N LEU A 144 -5.96 -11.05 -7.50
CA LEU A 144 -6.67 -9.85 -7.08
C LEU A 144 -6.39 -9.44 -5.63
N ILE A 145 -5.77 -10.31 -4.83
CA ILE A 145 -5.45 -10.07 -3.42
C ILE A 145 -3.93 -10.14 -3.23
N ASN A 146 -3.36 -9.10 -2.62
CA ASN A 146 -1.96 -9.08 -2.25
C ASN A 146 -1.80 -8.44 -0.87
N VAL A 147 -1.22 -9.20 0.07
CA VAL A 147 -0.80 -8.68 1.37
C VAL A 147 0.71 -8.53 1.36
N ILE A 148 1.18 -7.31 1.59
CA ILE A 148 2.60 -6.97 1.63
C ILE A 148 2.98 -6.68 3.07
N SER A 149 3.97 -7.39 3.60
CA SER A 149 4.54 -7.14 4.91
C SER A 149 5.93 -6.54 4.73
N ILE A 150 6.15 -5.36 5.31
CA ILE A 150 7.44 -4.67 5.33
C ILE A 150 7.89 -4.59 6.78
N CYS A 151 8.89 -5.37 7.14
CA CYS A 151 9.44 -5.41 8.49
C CYS A 151 10.70 -4.55 8.57
N LEU A 152 10.64 -3.47 9.37
CA LEU A 152 11.75 -2.54 9.50
C LEU A 152 12.88 -3.13 10.36
N GLY A 153 14.12 -2.71 10.10
CA GLY A 153 15.29 -3.25 10.77
C GLY A 153 15.76 -2.45 11.98
N GLY A 154 15.56 -1.15 11.96
CA GLY A 154 16.07 -0.22 12.96
C GLY A 154 17.39 0.46 12.58
N PRO A 155 17.79 1.48 13.35
CA PRO A 155 18.91 2.37 13.01
C PRO A 155 20.29 1.69 12.96
N GLU A 156 20.45 0.54 13.57
CA GLU A 156 21.66 -0.27 13.51
C GLU A 156 21.90 -0.91 12.12
N TYR A 157 20.90 -0.91 11.27
CA TYR A 157 20.95 -1.43 9.90
C TYR A 157 21.00 -0.32 8.85
N ALA A 158 21.70 0.77 9.13
CA ALA A 158 21.79 1.95 8.25
C ALA A 158 22.31 1.66 6.82
N ASN A 159 22.91 0.49 6.59
CA ASN A 159 23.38 0.02 5.28
C ASN A 159 22.39 -0.96 4.63
N TYR A 160 21.13 -0.52 4.50
CA TYR A 160 20.13 -1.35 3.82
C TYR A 160 20.40 -1.44 2.32
N ASP A 161 20.40 -2.65 1.79
CA ASP A 161 20.36 -2.89 0.34
C ASP A 161 19.02 -2.49 -0.28
N ASN A 162 17.96 -2.43 0.54
CA ASN A 162 16.61 -2.08 0.10
C ASN A 162 16.24 -0.64 0.44
N LYS A 163 16.12 0.20 -0.57
CA LYS A 163 15.79 1.63 -0.42
C LYS A 163 14.43 1.89 0.23
N ILE A 164 13.43 1.00 0.03
CA ILE A 164 12.08 1.19 0.61
C ILE A 164 12.14 0.99 2.12
N ILE A 165 12.78 -0.08 2.60
CA ILE A 165 12.94 -0.32 4.05
C ILE A 165 13.68 0.84 4.69
N ARG A 166 14.77 1.30 4.08
CA ARG A 166 15.55 2.43 4.58
C ARG A 166 14.71 3.71 4.66
N LEU A 167 13.96 4.04 3.61
CA LEU A 167 13.08 5.20 3.58
C LEU A 167 12.08 5.17 4.73
N LEU A 168 11.38 4.05 4.88
CA LEU A 168 10.37 3.88 5.93
C LEU A 168 10.99 3.92 7.33
N ASP A 169 12.18 3.37 7.50
CA ASP A 169 12.89 3.40 8.78
C ASP A 169 13.31 4.84 9.16
N VAL A 170 13.80 5.62 8.21
CA VAL A 170 14.12 7.04 8.39
C VAL A 170 12.87 7.82 8.80
N LEU A 171 11.74 7.60 8.11
CA LEU A 171 10.50 8.31 8.38
C LEU A 171 9.88 7.93 9.73
N LEU A 172 9.78 6.63 10.02
CA LEU A 172 8.93 6.13 11.11
C LEU A 172 9.69 5.82 12.41
N ARG A 173 10.97 5.47 12.34
CA ARG A 173 11.71 4.97 13.51
C ARG A 173 12.95 5.76 13.89
N SER A 174 13.58 6.45 12.95
CA SER A 174 14.84 7.12 13.22
C SER A 174 14.69 8.23 14.26
N LYS A 175 15.69 8.35 15.15
CA LYS A 175 15.80 9.46 16.10
C LYS A 175 16.48 10.70 15.48
N MET A 176 16.57 10.75 14.17
CA MET A 176 17.13 11.86 13.41
C MET A 176 16.30 13.12 13.62
N THR A 177 16.97 14.28 13.56
CA THR A 177 16.28 15.56 13.56
C THR A 177 15.47 15.74 12.26
N PRO A 178 14.46 16.63 12.25
CA PRO A 178 13.71 16.93 11.02
C PRO A 178 14.64 17.34 9.86
N GLU A 179 15.69 18.12 10.14
CA GLU A 179 16.65 18.59 9.15
C GLU A 179 17.47 17.45 8.55
N GLU A 180 17.89 16.48 9.38
CA GLU A 180 18.60 15.29 8.90
C GLU A 180 17.70 14.42 8.03
N LYS A 181 16.45 14.22 8.45
CA LYS A 181 15.45 13.49 7.64
C LYS A 181 15.20 14.19 6.31
N LYS A 182 14.97 15.51 6.33
CA LYS A 182 14.77 16.33 5.13
C LYS A 182 15.92 16.16 4.15
N LYS A 183 17.16 16.26 4.63
CA LYS A 183 18.36 16.10 3.80
C LYS A 183 18.39 14.73 3.11
N ILE A 184 18.10 13.64 3.84
CA ILE A 184 18.05 12.29 3.27
C ILE A 184 16.95 12.16 2.22
N LEU A 185 15.75 12.70 2.50
CA LEU A 185 14.62 12.63 1.57
C LEU A 185 14.92 13.38 0.27
N GLU A 186 15.53 14.56 0.34
CA GLU A 186 15.86 15.37 -0.82
C GLU A 186 17.06 14.79 -1.60
N GLU A 187 18.15 14.42 -0.92
CA GLU A 187 19.41 14.01 -1.57
C GLU A 187 19.40 12.56 -2.06
N GLU A 188 18.76 11.62 -1.31
CA GLU A 188 18.80 10.20 -1.63
C GLU A 188 17.55 9.70 -2.34
N TYR A 189 16.41 10.35 -2.12
CA TYR A 189 15.10 9.91 -2.65
C TYR A 189 14.48 10.92 -3.62
N GLU A 190 15.10 12.08 -3.82
CA GLU A 190 14.59 13.14 -4.70
C GLU A 190 13.14 13.56 -4.36
N ILE A 191 12.76 13.47 -3.07
CA ILE A 191 11.45 13.86 -2.58
C ILE A 191 11.53 15.31 -2.11
N PRO A 192 10.92 16.26 -2.83
CA PRO A 192 10.92 17.66 -2.41
C PRO A 192 10.04 17.81 -1.16
N MET A 193 10.60 18.43 -0.12
CA MET A 193 9.84 18.73 1.09
C MET A 193 9.05 20.02 0.88
N SER A 194 7.72 19.93 0.87
CA SER A 194 6.85 21.11 0.88
C SER A 194 6.74 21.67 2.30
N GLU A 195 6.44 22.99 2.42
CA GLU A 195 6.24 23.66 3.71
C GLU A 195 5.20 22.98 4.63
N ASN A 196 4.27 22.23 4.06
CA ASN A 196 3.24 21.50 4.82
C ASN A 196 3.75 20.23 5.53
N ILE A 197 4.93 19.73 5.18
CA ILE A 197 5.56 18.55 5.83
C ILE A 197 6.45 18.99 6.99
N GLU A 198 6.85 20.25 7.05
CA GLU A 198 7.73 20.79 8.10
C GLU A 198 7.00 21.05 9.45
N THR A 199 5.67 20.99 9.48
CA THR A 199 4.86 21.35 10.66
C THR A 199 4.24 20.17 11.40
N GLU A 200 4.50 18.92 11.01
CA GLU A 200 4.10 17.69 11.71
C GLU A 200 5.33 16.93 12.25
#